data_81ace266e92840320d743262b6c55697
#
_entry.id   81ace266e92840320d743262b6c55697
#
_cell.length_a   1.000
_cell.length_b   1.000
_cell.length_c   1.000
_cell.angle_alpha   90.00
_cell.angle_beta   90.00
_cell.angle_gamma   90.00
#
_symmetry.space_group_name_H-M   'P 1'
#
loop_
_entity.id
_entity.type
_entity.pdbx_description
1 polymer ?
#
loop_
_entity_poly.entity_id
_entity_poly.type
_entity_poly.pdbx_seq_one_letter_code
_entity_poly.pdbx_strand_id
1 'polypeptide(L)'
;TRLVTGSDLRAMTDEDLDAIVEHVRVFARVDPDHKLRIVEALQRKGHIVAMTGDGINDAPALKTANIGVAMGITGTDVSKEAADMVLTDDNYASIVKAIEEGRGIYDNIQKYLLYLLSTNSGELLTMFAGVMFAGVLGLVSADHGLFLPLLAAHLLWINLITDGPPALALGIDPKDRDAMKR
;
A
#
# COMPACT_ATOMS: atom_id res chain seq x y z
N THR A 1 -14.56 12.95 -26.37
CA THR A 1 -14.77 12.76 -24.92
C THR A 1 -16.25 12.48 -24.72
N ARG A 2 -16.61 11.31 -24.20
CA ARG A 2 -18.02 10.97 -23.93
C ARG A 2 -18.43 11.63 -22.61
N LEU A 3 -19.55 12.37 -22.64
CA LEU A 3 -20.18 12.95 -21.47
C LEU A 3 -21.41 12.11 -21.11
N VAL A 4 -21.62 11.85 -19.84
CA VAL A 4 -22.79 11.17 -19.30
C VAL A 4 -23.42 12.05 -18.22
N THR A 5 -24.73 12.19 -18.24
CA THR A 5 -25.46 12.99 -17.25
C THR A 5 -26.09 12.11 -16.17
N GLY A 6 -26.49 12.71 -15.03
CA GLY A 6 -27.21 11.98 -13.98
C GLY A 6 -28.53 11.38 -14.49
N SER A 7 -29.22 12.00 -15.47
CA SER A 7 -30.41 11.41 -16.09
C SER A 7 -30.09 10.15 -16.91
N ASP A 8 -28.96 10.13 -17.60
CA ASP A 8 -28.51 8.97 -18.36
C ASP A 8 -28.16 7.82 -17.39
N LEU A 9 -27.47 8.14 -16.28
CA LEU A 9 -27.09 7.14 -15.26
C LEU A 9 -28.31 6.51 -14.58
N ARG A 10 -29.40 7.24 -14.38
CA ARG A 10 -30.66 6.69 -13.84
C ARG A 10 -31.33 5.70 -14.80
N ALA A 11 -31.17 5.90 -16.10
CA ALA A 11 -31.72 5.01 -17.13
C ALA A 11 -30.85 3.79 -17.41
N MET A 12 -29.56 3.81 -17.02
CA MET A 12 -28.59 2.74 -17.26
C MET A 12 -28.65 1.69 -16.16
N THR A 13 -28.51 0.43 -16.55
CA THR A 13 -28.19 -0.68 -15.65
C THR A 13 -26.73 -0.62 -15.21
N ASP A 14 -26.34 -1.43 -14.22
CA ASP A 14 -24.94 -1.48 -13.78
C ASP A 14 -24.04 -2.12 -14.84
N GLU A 15 -24.56 -3.08 -15.62
CA GLU A 15 -23.88 -3.69 -16.76
C GLU A 15 -23.59 -2.67 -17.86
N ASP A 16 -24.59 -1.78 -18.16
CA ASP A 16 -24.40 -0.70 -19.13
C ASP A 16 -23.34 0.29 -18.67
N LEU A 17 -23.33 0.64 -17.38
CA LEU A 17 -22.32 1.51 -16.80
C LEU A 17 -20.94 0.88 -16.85
N ASP A 18 -20.82 -0.39 -16.48
CA ASP A 18 -19.55 -1.14 -16.54
C ASP A 18 -18.98 -1.17 -17.98
N ALA A 19 -19.84 -1.24 -18.99
CA ALA A 19 -19.38 -1.25 -20.39
C ALA A 19 -18.77 0.08 -20.84
N ILE A 20 -19.14 1.19 -20.22
CA ILE A 20 -18.75 2.54 -20.70
C ILE A 20 -17.85 3.32 -19.74
N VAL A 21 -17.79 2.96 -18.45
CA VAL A 21 -17.18 3.78 -17.40
C VAL A 21 -15.73 4.15 -17.68
N GLU A 22 -14.95 3.27 -18.27
CA GLU A 22 -13.54 3.53 -18.64
C GLU A 22 -13.40 4.53 -19.80
N HIS A 23 -14.43 4.69 -20.63
CA HIS A 23 -14.42 5.56 -21.79
C HIS A 23 -15.08 6.92 -21.54
N VAL A 24 -15.73 7.08 -20.37
CA VAL A 24 -16.36 8.33 -19.96
C VAL A 24 -15.39 9.14 -19.11
N ARG A 25 -15.15 10.38 -19.53
CA ARG A 25 -14.26 11.29 -18.82
C ARG A 25 -15.01 12.33 -17.98
N VAL A 26 -16.28 12.56 -18.29
CA VAL A 26 -17.07 13.57 -17.64
C VAL A 26 -18.44 13.01 -17.28
N PHE A 27 -18.75 12.99 -16.01
CA PHE A 27 -20.07 12.75 -15.46
C PHE A 27 -20.60 14.06 -14.89
N ALA A 28 -21.75 14.54 -15.41
CA ALA A 28 -22.29 15.83 -15.07
C ALA A 28 -23.64 15.71 -14.35
N ARG A 29 -23.87 16.58 -13.36
CA ARG A 29 -25.14 16.65 -12.59
C ARG A 29 -25.49 15.29 -11.98
N VAL A 30 -24.52 14.66 -11.33
CA VAL A 30 -24.65 13.34 -10.69
C VAL A 30 -25.15 13.51 -9.25
N ASP A 31 -26.05 12.65 -8.85
CA ASP A 31 -26.51 12.53 -7.47
C ASP A 31 -25.49 11.72 -6.63
N PRO A 32 -25.57 11.75 -5.29
CA PRO A 32 -24.67 10.96 -4.42
C PRO A 32 -24.63 9.47 -4.75
N ASP A 33 -25.78 8.86 -5.01
CA ASP A 33 -25.90 7.44 -5.37
C ASP A 33 -25.19 7.13 -6.69
N HIS A 34 -25.20 8.08 -7.63
CA HIS A 34 -24.48 7.94 -8.89
C HIS A 34 -22.97 7.96 -8.69
N LYS A 35 -22.45 8.79 -7.75
CA LYS A 35 -21.02 8.81 -7.43
C LYS A 35 -20.58 7.45 -6.88
N LEU A 36 -21.37 6.87 -5.99
CA LEU A 36 -21.11 5.52 -5.45
C LEU A 36 -21.09 4.48 -6.56
N ARG A 37 -22.10 4.44 -7.43
CA ARG A 37 -22.18 3.51 -8.57
C ARG A 37 -20.99 3.63 -9.52
N ILE A 38 -20.50 4.85 -9.77
CA ILE A 38 -19.30 5.07 -10.61
C ILE A 38 -18.06 4.49 -9.95
N VAL A 39 -17.86 4.71 -8.65
CA VAL A 39 -16.74 4.15 -7.88
C VAL A 39 -16.77 2.63 -7.95
N GLU A 40 -17.91 2.02 -7.65
CA GLU A 40 -18.08 0.56 -7.69
C GLU A 40 -17.86 -0.02 -9.09
N ALA A 41 -18.35 0.65 -10.14
CA ALA A 41 -18.15 0.22 -11.52
C ALA A 41 -16.66 0.20 -11.90
N LEU A 42 -15.91 1.23 -11.52
CA LEU A 42 -14.46 1.27 -11.74
C LEU A 42 -13.73 0.17 -10.93
N GLN A 43 -14.13 -0.07 -9.69
CA GLN A 43 -13.57 -1.14 -8.86
C GLN A 43 -13.86 -2.54 -9.44
N ARG A 44 -15.08 -2.78 -9.95
CA ARG A 44 -15.41 -4.03 -10.65
C ARG A 44 -14.54 -4.28 -11.89
N LYS A 45 -14.05 -3.20 -12.53
CA LYS A 45 -13.08 -3.30 -13.64
C LYS A 45 -11.63 -3.52 -13.17
N GLY A 46 -11.38 -3.59 -11.87
CA GLY A 46 -10.05 -3.81 -11.30
C GLY A 46 -9.22 -2.54 -11.11
N HIS A 47 -9.83 -1.35 -11.26
CA HIS A 47 -9.13 -0.10 -11.00
C HIS A 47 -9.03 0.19 -9.49
N ILE A 48 -7.92 0.77 -9.10
CA ILE A 48 -7.75 1.39 -7.77
C ILE A 48 -8.29 2.81 -7.86
N VAL A 49 -9.37 3.09 -7.13
CA VAL A 49 -10.13 4.33 -7.24
C VAL A 49 -9.82 5.24 -6.07
N ALA A 50 -9.35 6.46 -6.35
CA ALA A 50 -9.33 7.55 -5.39
C ALA A 50 -10.54 8.46 -5.64
N MET A 51 -11.35 8.69 -4.60
CA MET A 51 -12.52 9.57 -4.65
C MET A 51 -12.25 10.82 -3.84
N THR A 52 -12.53 11.98 -4.44
CA THR A 52 -12.46 13.26 -3.71
C THR A 52 -13.87 13.81 -3.43
N GLY A 53 -14.07 14.36 -2.24
CA GLY A 53 -15.35 14.95 -1.85
C GLY A 53 -15.21 15.98 -0.73
N ASP A 54 -16.19 16.89 -0.66
CA ASP A 54 -16.24 17.97 0.33
C ASP A 54 -17.55 17.97 1.13
N GLY A 55 -18.58 17.29 0.64
CA GLY A 55 -19.92 17.29 1.21
C GLY A 55 -20.27 16.04 2.02
N ILE A 56 -21.29 16.17 2.85
CA ILE A 56 -21.90 15.05 3.61
C ILE A 56 -22.37 13.96 2.65
N ASN A 57 -22.87 14.35 1.49
CA ASN A 57 -23.40 13.45 0.47
C ASN A 57 -22.31 12.63 -0.23
N ASP A 58 -21.04 12.99 -0.08
CA ASP A 58 -19.91 12.28 -0.66
C ASP A 58 -19.39 11.16 0.26
N ALA A 59 -19.76 11.18 1.54
CA ALA A 59 -19.26 10.24 2.53
C ALA A 59 -19.41 8.75 2.14
N PRO A 60 -20.55 8.29 1.57
CA PRO A 60 -20.66 6.89 1.13
C PRO A 60 -19.66 6.54 0.02
N ALA A 61 -19.48 7.42 -0.96
CA ALA A 61 -18.54 7.20 -2.06
C ALA A 61 -17.07 7.30 -1.60
N LEU A 62 -16.76 8.25 -0.69
CA LEU A 62 -15.44 8.35 -0.05
C LEU A 62 -15.06 7.06 0.68
N LYS A 63 -16.01 6.52 1.47
CA LYS A 63 -15.78 5.31 2.27
C LYS A 63 -15.68 4.03 1.42
N THR A 64 -16.33 4.00 0.25
CA THR A 64 -16.32 2.84 -0.65
C THR A 64 -15.12 2.84 -1.58
N ALA A 65 -14.55 4.00 -1.90
CA ALA A 65 -13.34 4.10 -2.70
C ALA A 65 -12.16 3.37 -2.03
N ASN A 66 -11.15 2.99 -2.81
CA ASN A 66 -9.93 2.43 -2.26
C ASN A 66 -9.15 3.47 -1.44
N ILE A 67 -9.29 4.74 -1.82
CA ILE A 67 -8.75 5.89 -1.08
C ILE A 67 -9.78 7.02 -1.15
N GLY A 68 -10.41 7.33 -0.02
CA GLY A 68 -11.26 8.51 0.15
C GLY A 68 -10.40 9.73 0.49
N VAL A 69 -10.61 10.85 -0.20
CA VAL A 69 -9.87 12.10 0.00
C VAL A 69 -10.85 13.23 0.27
N ALA A 70 -10.83 13.78 1.47
CA ALA A 70 -11.68 14.93 1.84
C ALA A 70 -10.90 16.25 1.74
N MET A 71 -11.65 17.30 1.44
CA MET A 71 -11.13 18.68 1.49
C MET A 71 -10.99 19.12 2.95
N GLY A 72 -9.86 19.74 3.29
CA GLY A 72 -9.55 20.15 4.67
C GLY A 72 -10.15 21.50 5.03
N ILE A 73 -10.20 22.44 4.09
CA ILE A 73 -10.72 23.79 4.29
C ILE A 73 -12.23 23.80 4.02
N THR A 74 -12.66 23.33 2.84
CA THR A 74 -14.05 23.37 2.39
C THR A 74 -14.85 22.14 2.81
N GLY A 75 -14.19 21.05 3.18
CA GLY A 75 -14.83 19.79 3.55
C GLY A 75 -15.57 19.84 4.88
N THR A 76 -16.70 19.16 4.94
CA THR A 76 -17.47 18.96 6.18
C THR A 76 -16.78 17.95 7.11
N ASP A 77 -17.08 18.02 8.41
CA ASP A 77 -16.54 17.05 9.38
C ASP A 77 -16.90 15.60 9.01
N VAL A 78 -18.11 15.40 8.46
CA VAL A 78 -18.58 14.08 8.00
C VAL A 78 -17.74 13.55 6.83
N SER A 79 -17.41 14.42 5.85
CA SER A 79 -16.55 13.99 4.74
C SER A 79 -15.11 13.69 5.21
N LYS A 80 -14.59 14.47 6.15
CA LYS A 80 -13.26 14.25 6.75
C LYS A 80 -13.20 12.95 7.55
N GLU A 81 -14.25 12.63 8.28
CA GLU A 81 -14.36 11.41 9.09
C GLU A 81 -14.52 10.13 8.23
N ALA A 82 -15.14 10.28 7.05
CA ALA A 82 -15.32 9.20 6.09
C ALA A 82 -14.11 8.93 5.20
N ALA A 83 -13.16 9.86 5.12
CA ALA A 83 -12.01 9.81 4.21
C ALA A 83 -10.77 9.20 4.88
N ASP A 84 -9.92 8.56 4.06
CA ASP A 84 -8.61 8.05 4.49
C ASP A 84 -7.55 9.15 4.52
N MET A 85 -7.75 10.22 3.75
CA MET A 85 -6.83 11.34 3.61
C MET A 85 -7.58 12.66 3.64
N VAL A 86 -6.99 13.68 4.28
CA VAL A 86 -7.51 15.05 4.29
C VAL A 86 -6.49 15.99 3.67
N LEU A 87 -6.92 16.75 2.64
CA LEU A 87 -6.09 17.77 1.98
C LEU A 87 -6.15 19.08 2.77
N THR A 88 -5.15 19.39 3.54
CA THR A 88 -5.09 20.59 4.39
C THR A 88 -5.07 21.89 3.60
N ASP A 89 -4.68 21.85 2.33
CA ASP A 89 -4.55 22.97 1.41
C ASP A 89 -5.63 22.98 0.30
N ASP A 90 -6.57 22.04 0.31
CA ASP A 90 -7.58 21.80 -0.72
C ASP A 90 -7.01 21.76 -2.16
N ASN A 91 -5.74 21.38 -2.28
CA ASN A 91 -5.03 21.38 -3.55
C ASN A 91 -4.92 19.96 -4.12
N TYR A 92 -5.54 19.70 -5.26
CA TYR A 92 -5.44 18.41 -5.94
C TYR A 92 -4.00 18.00 -6.33
N ALA A 93 -3.08 18.96 -6.50
CA ALA A 93 -1.67 18.64 -6.75
C ALA A 93 -1.02 17.91 -5.56
N SER A 94 -1.52 18.11 -4.35
CA SER A 94 -1.07 17.43 -3.15
C SER A 94 -1.40 15.92 -3.17
N ILE A 95 -2.47 15.51 -3.88
CA ILE A 95 -2.77 14.08 -4.12
C ILE A 95 -1.65 13.42 -4.92
N VAL A 96 -1.15 14.09 -5.96
CA VAL A 96 -0.06 13.57 -6.79
C VAL A 96 1.21 13.37 -5.97
N LYS A 97 1.52 14.33 -5.08
CA LYS A 97 2.64 14.20 -4.14
C LYS A 97 2.45 13.04 -3.16
N ALA A 98 1.23 12.88 -2.63
CA ALA A 98 0.91 11.79 -1.73
C ALA A 98 1.07 10.41 -2.44
N ILE A 99 0.67 10.29 -3.70
CA ILE A 99 0.88 9.08 -4.51
C ILE A 99 2.38 8.82 -4.70
N GLU A 100 3.15 9.86 -4.99
CA GLU A 100 4.60 9.76 -5.17
C GLU A 100 5.29 9.29 -3.88
N GLU A 101 4.94 9.88 -2.73
CA GLU A 101 5.45 9.46 -1.42
C GLU A 101 5.01 8.03 -1.07
N GLY A 102 3.75 7.69 -1.29
CA GLY A 102 3.22 6.34 -1.04
C GLY A 102 3.95 5.26 -1.86
N ARG A 103 4.27 5.55 -3.12
CA ARG A 103 5.09 4.65 -3.97
C ARG A 103 6.51 4.50 -3.43
N GLY A 104 7.13 5.59 -2.97
CA GLY A 104 8.45 5.55 -2.34
C GLY A 104 8.45 4.72 -1.05
N ILE A 105 7.45 4.91 -0.19
CA ILE A 105 7.27 4.10 1.02
C ILE A 105 7.11 2.61 0.68
N TYR A 106 6.30 2.29 -0.33
CA TYR A 106 6.10 0.91 -0.75
C TYR A 106 7.40 0.26 -1.26
N ASP A 107 8.17 0.98 -2.07
CA ASP A 107 9.47 0.51 -2.55
C ASP A 107 10.44 0.25 -1.37
N ASN A 108 10.46 1.13 -0.37
CA ASN A 108 11.28 0.96 0.82
C ASN A 108 10.83 -0.23 1.68
N ILE A 109 9.52 -0.45 1.81
CA ILE A 109 8.98 -1.66 2.47
C ILE A 109 9.43 -2.93 1.73
N GLN A 110 9.38 -2.96 0.41
CA GLN A 110 9.84 -4.11 -0.37
C GLN A 110 11.35 -4.37 -0.18
N LYS A 111 12.18 -3.32 -0.24
CA LYS A 111 13.62 -3.42 0.02
C LYS A 111 13.88 -4.00 1.41
N TYR A 112 13.19 -3.49 2.41
CA TYR A 112 13.32 -3.95 3.80
C TYR A 112 12.89 -5.42 3.97
N LEU A 113 11.72 -5.80 3.42
CA LEU A 113 11.26 -7.18 3.49
C LEU A 113 12.24 -8.15 2.82
N LEU A 114 12.77 -7.79 1.64
CA LEU A 114 13.77 -8.59 0.95
C LEU A 114 15.05 -8.75 1.77
N TYR A 115 15.53 -7.65 2.35
CA TYR A 115 16.69 -7.65 3.25
C TYR A 115 16.47 -8.59 4.44
N LEU A 116 15.33 -8.43 5.14
CA LEU A 116 15.00 -9.20 6.34
C LEU A 116 14.85 -10.69 6.06
N LEU A 117 14.16 -11.05 4.97
CA LEU A 117 14.04 -12.45 4.55
C LEU A 117 15.38 -13.05 4.15
N SER A 118 16.26 -12.27 3.50
CA SER A 118 17.59 -12.72 3.08
C SER A 118 18.49 -12.98 4.28
N THR A 119 18.55 -12.06 5.26
CA THR A 119 19.37 -12.21 6.47
C THR A 119 18.92 -13.40 7.32
N ASN A 120 17.62 -13.49 7.61
CA ASN A 120 17.07 -14.59 8.41
C ASN A 120 17.22 -15.94 7.71
N SER A 121 17.09 -16.00 6.38
CA SER A 121 17.37 -17.22 5.61
C SER A 121 18.85 -17.61 5.68
N GLY A 122 19.74 -16.63 5.64
CA GLY A 122 21.18 -16.84 5.80
C GLY A 122 21.52 -17.44 7.17
N GLU A 123 20.93 -16.93 8.24
CA GLU A 123 21.10 -17.47 9.60
C GLU A 123 20.61 -18.93 9.70
N LEU A 124 19.40 -19.19 9.19
CA LEU A 124 18.84 -20.53 9.18
C LEU A 124 19.74 -21.52 8.42
N LEU A 125 20.20 -21.11 7.22
CA LEU A 125 21.12 -21.94 6.41
C LEU A 125 22.45 -22.16 7.11
N THR A 126 23.00 -21.15 7.79
CA THR A 126 24.23 -21.25 8.56
C THR A 126 24.08 -22.26 9.70
N MET A 127 22.98 -22.20 10.44
CA MET A 127 22.68 -23.17 11.51
C MET A 127 22.53 -24.57 10.94
N PHE A 128 21.74 -24.73 9.89
CA PHE A 128 21.51 -26.03 9.25
C PHE A 128 22.81 -26.64 8.71
N ALA A 129 23.59 -25.88 7.95
CA ALA A 129 24.85 -26.31 7.39
C ALA A 129 25.89 -26.64 8.48
N GLY A 130 25.97 -25.78 9.52
CA GLY A 130 26.88 -26.02 10.65
C GLY A 130 26.61 -27.32 11.40
N VAL A 131 25.33 -27.62 11.66
CA VAL A 131 24.94 -28.88 12.28
C VAL A 131 25.18 -30.06 11.37
N MET A 132 24.83 -29.96 10.07
CA MET A 132 24.91 -31.02 9.09
C MET A 132 26.37 -31.42 8.80
N PHE A 133 27.26 -30.46 8.70
CA PHE A 133 28.66 -30.68 8.36
C PHE A 133 29.58 -30.73 9.58
N ALA A 134 29.06 -30.65 10.81
CA ALA A 134 29.86 -30.65 12.05
C ALA A 134 30.83 -31.83 12.14
N GLY A 135 30.41 -33.05 11.75
CA GLY A 135 31.23 -34.22 11.75
C GLY A 135 32.37 -34.20 10.72
N VAL A 136 32.11 -33.67 9.52
CA VAL A 136 33.10 -33.55 8.43
C VAL A 136 34.14 -32.47 8.75
N LEU A 137 33.69 -31.38 9.40
CA LEU A 137 34.55 -30.27 9.78
C LEU A 137 35.35 -30.50 11.08
N GLY A 138 35.16 -31.66 11.72
CA GLY A 138 35.84 -31.96 12.98
C GLY A 138 35.36 -31.11 14.17
N LEU A 139 34.19 -30.55 14.10
CA LEU A 139 33.59 -29.66 15.12
C LEU A 139 32.79 -30.42 16.18
N VAL A 140 32.82 -31.76 16.17
CA VAL A 140 32.11 -32.59 17.14
C VAL A 140 32.92 -32.63 18.43
N SER A 141 32.37 -32.21 19.54
CA SER A 141 32.99 -32.25 20.85
C SER A 141 33.10 -33.71 21.34
N ALA A 142 34.17 -34.06 22.06
CA ALA A 142 34.43 -35.41 22.57
C ALA A 142 33.32 -35.96 23.51
N ASP A 143 32.47 -35.07 24.04
CA ASP A 143 31.38 -35.40 24.95
C ASP A 143 30.03 -35.69 24.25
N HIS A 144 30.02 -35.96 22.94
CA HIS A 144 28.78 -36.24 22.15
C HIS A 144 27.67 -35.18 22.27
N GLY A 145 28.01 -33.94 22.62
CA GLY A 145 27.08 -32.81 22.62
C GLY A 145 26.74 -32.34 21.18
N LEU A 146 25.51 -31.95 20.96
CA LEU A 146 25.08 -31.36 19.70
C LEU A 146 25.89 -30.07 19.44
N PHE A 147 26.61 -30.00 18.31
CA PHE A 147 27.27 -28.76 17.92
C PHE A 147 26.23 -27.72 17.45
N LEU A 148 26.18 -26.61 18.13
CA LEU A 148 25.33 -25.48 17.75
C LEU A 148 26.24 -24.34 17.26
N PRO A 149 26.23 -24.01 15.97
CA PRO A 149 27.07 -22.95 15.40
C PRO A 149 26.82 -21.59 16.06
N LEU A 150 25.55 -21.31 16.38
CA LEU A 150 25.11 -20.10 17.08
C LEU A 150 24.25 -20.49 18.28
N LEU A 151 24.49 -19.85 19.41
CA LEU A 151 23.63 -19.96 20.58
C LEU A 151 22.40 -19.06 20.42
N ALA A 152 21.31 -19.38 21.10
CA ALA A 152 20.09 -18.56 21.06
C ALA A 152 20.36 -17.08 21.40
N ALA A 153 21.27 -16.80 22.33
CA ALA A 153 21.66 -15.44 22.67
C ALA A 153 22.39 -14.74 21.48
N HIS A 154 23.21 -15.46 20.72
CA HIS A 154 23.86 -14.90 19.54
C HIS A 154 22.84 -14.56 18.45
N LEU A 155 21.88 -15.46 18.17
CA LEU A 155 20.80 -15.21 17.21
C LEU A 155 19.96 -13.98 17.60
N LEU A 156 19.64 -13.87 18.89
CA LEU A 156 18.88 -12.71 19.39
C LEU A 156 19.64 -11.40 19.15
N TRP A 157 20.95 -11.36 19.47
CA TRP A 157 21.78 -10.18 19.26
C TRP A 157 21.99 -9.84 17.79
N ILE A 158 22.21 -10.87 16.94
CA ILE A 158 22.36 -10.68 15.50
C ILE A 158 21.08 -10.07 14.95
N ASN A 159 19.91 -10.65 15.22
CA ASN A 159 18.63 -10.12 14.77
C ASN A 159 18.38 -8.69 15.26
N LEU A 160 18.68 -8.39 16.53
CA LEU A 160 18.52 -7.04 17.05
C LEU A 160 19.37 -6.01 16.31
N ILE A 161 20.61 -6.35 15.96
CA ILE A 161 21.56 -5.45 15.31
C ILE A 161 21.33 -5.39 13.80
N THR A 162 21.02 -6.53 13.15
CA THR A 162 20.85 -6.59 11.70
C THR A 162 19.46 -6.12 11.26
N ASP A 163 18.42 -6.30 12.07
CA ASP A 163 17.06 -5.93 11.69
C ASP A 163 16.74 -4.47 12.08
N GLY A 164 17.11 -4.03 13.27
CA GLY A 164 16.73 -2.71 13.79
C GLY A 164 17.33 -1.52 13.04
N PRO A 165 18.64 -1.30 13.08
CA PRO A 165 19.29 -0.15 12.43
C PRO A 165 19.08 -0.12 10.90
N PRO A 166 19.23 -1.23 10.14
CA PRO A 166 18.94 -1.21 8.72
C PRO A 166 17.48 -0.95 8.37
N ALA A 167 16.51 -1.43 9.20
CA ALA A 167 15.11 -1.11 9.02
C ALA A 167 14.85 0.39 9.07
N LEU A 168 15.44 1.06 10.07
CA LEU A 168 15.33 2.51 10.19
C LEU A 168 15.99 3.23 8.99
N ALA A 169 17.16 2.78 8.57
CA ALA A 169 17.86 3.36 7.43
C ALA A 169 17.06 3.21 6.12
N LEU A 170 16.51 2.03 5.85
CA LEU A 170 15.69 1.76 4.66
C LEU A 170 14.34 2.48 4.74
N GLY A 171 13.79 2.70 5.94
CA GLY A 171 12.53 3.43 6.13
C GLY A 171 12.61 4.91 5.74
N ILE A 172 13.81 5.53 5.83
CA ILE A 172 14.07 6.92 5.46
C ILE A 172 14.85 7.07 4.15
N ASP A 173 15.05 5.96 3.41
CA ASP A 173 15.74 5.98 2.13
C ASP A 173 14.99 6.88 1.13
N PRO A 174 15.69 7.78 0.42
CA PRO A 174 15.04 8.65 -0.56
C PRO A 174 14.32 7.84 -1.65
N LYS A 175 13.13 8.31 -2.02
CA LYS A 175 12.34 7.70 -3.10
C LYS A 175 13.08 7.71 -4.43
N ASP A 176 12.86 6.70 -5.25
CA ASP A 176 13.42 6.63 -6.59
C ASP A 176 12.86 7.73 -7.50
N ARG A 177 13.71 8.33 -8.34
CA ARG A 177 13.34 9.41 -9.28
C ARG A 177 12.29 8.94 -10.31
N ASP A 178 12.16 7.65 -10.50
CA ASP A 178 11.26 7.03 -11.48
C ASP A 178 9.95 6.51 -10.86
N ALA A 179 9.69 6.80 -9.57
CA ALA A 179 8.50 6.34 -8.85
C ALA A 179 7.18 6.70 -9.57
N MET A 180 7.14 7.81 -10.31
CA MET A 180 5.95 8.27 -11.06
C MET A 180 5.90 7.83 -12.52
N LYS A 181 6.91 7.09 -13.01
CA LYS A 181 6.93 6.57 -14.40
C LYS A 181 6.32 5.18 -14.55
N ARG A 182 5.96 4.55 -13.44
CA ARG A 182 5.34 3.21 -13.36
C ARG A 182 3.83 3.29 -13.43
#